data_b632cb3df5b3a0caaa1586931b5f619e
#
_entry.id   b632cb3df5b3a0caaa1586931b5f619e
#
_cell.length_a   1.000
_cell.length_b   1.000
_cell.length_c   1.000
_cell.angle_alpha   90.00
_cell.angle_beta   90.00
_cell.angle_gamma   90.00
#
_symmetry.space_group_name_H-M   'P 1'
#
loop_
_entity.id
_entity.type
_entity.pdbx_description
1 polymer ?
#
loop_
_entity_poly.entity_id
_entity_poly.type
_entity_poly.pdbx_seq_one_letter_code
_entity_poly.pdbx_strand_id
1 'polypeptide(L)'
;MKKAVAAAVLLALLFGAAAWNIAHIDSLTGSLTASADEALAHCRAEDYDAAEASLREAIERWYGAENYTHIMIRHAEVDSATDAFYAALEPILTHAADAAESAIECLKAHLQSIGSMEHVSFRSVF
;
A
#
# COMPACT_ATOMS: atom_id res chain seq x y z
N MET A 1 37.36 1.69 -22.19
CA MET A 1 36.79 0.39 -21.77
C MET A 1 36.40 0.35 -20.29
N LYS A 2 37.29 0.72 -19.37
CA LYS A 2 36.94 0.74 -17.94
C LYS A 2 35.79 1.67 -17.59
N LYS A 3 35.69 2.83 -18.22
CA LYS A 3 34.58 3.80 -18.03
C LYS A 3 33.24 3.26 -18.56
N ALA A 4 33.26 2.55 -19.68
CA ALA A 4 32.06 1.93 -20.25
C ALA A 4 31.54 0.76 -19.36
N VAL A 5 32.45 -0.03 -18.83
CA VAL A 5 32.11 -1.11 -17.89
C VAL A 5 31.53 -0.54 -16.59
N ALA A 6 32.15 0.50 -16.05
CA ALA A 6 31.66 1.16 -14.84
C ALA A 6 30.25 1.75 -15.06
N ALA A 7 30.01 2.39 -16.21
CA ALA A 7 28.70 2.91 -16.57
C ALA A 7 27.65 1.81 -16.72
N ALA A 8 28.01 0.69 -17.34
CA ALA A 8 27.12 -0.47 -17.49
C ALA A 8 26.76 -1.10 -16.14
N VAL A 9 27.73 -1.23 -15.24
CA VAL A 9 27.51 -1.76 -13.88
C VAL A 9 26.60 -0.82 -13.11
N LEU A 10 26.85 0.49 -13.15
CA LEU A 10 26.00 1.48 -12.47
C LEU A 10 24.56 1.42 -12.98
N LEU A 11 24.41 1.34 -14.30
CA LEU A 11 23.09 1.24 -14.92
C LEU A 11 22.35 -0.05 -14.48
N ALA A 12 23.06 -1.19 -14.46
CA ALA A 12 22.50 -2.45 -13.99
C ALA A 12 22.08 -2.40 -12.51
N LEU A 13 22.87 -1.72 -11.67
CA LEU A 13 22.50 -1.52 -10.26
C LEU A 13 21.26 -0.65 -10.11
N LEU A 14 21.14 0.42 -10.90
CA LEU A 14 19.95 1.29 -10.89
C LEU A 14 18.70 0.54 -11.34
N PHE A 15 18.80 -0.26 -12.40
CA PHE A 15 17.69 -1.10 -12.86
C PHE A 15 17.28 -2.14 -11.81
N GLY A 16 18.25 -2.80 -11.21
CA GLY A 16 18.02 -3.78 -10.14
C GLY A 16 17.35 -3.15 -8.93
N ALA A 17 17.80 -1.97 -8.52
CA ALA A 17 17.20 -1.22 -7.41
C ALA A 17 15.77 -0.80 -7.72
N ALA A 18 15.49 -0.31 -8.94
CA ALA A 18 14.15 0.08 -9.37
C ALA A 18 13.20 -1.12 -9.41
N ALA A 19 13.63 -2.25 -9.96
CA ALA A 19 12.83 -3.48 -10.00
C ALA A 19 12.54 -4.01 -8.59
N TRP A 20 13.54 -3.98 -7.71
CA TRP A 20 13.36 -4.36 -6.30
C TRP A 20 12.36 -3.45 -5.59
N ASN A 21 12.44 -2.13 -5.82
CA ASN A 21 11.51 -1.16 -5.25
C ASN A 21 10.06 -1.45 -5.65
N ILE A 22 9.83 -1.71 -6.94
CA ILE A 22 8.50 -2.07 -7.45
C ILE A 22 7.98 -3.33 -6.77
N ALA A 23 8.79 -4.37 -6.72
CA ALA A 23 8.43 -5.64 -6.07
C ALA A 23 8.13 -5.47 -4.59
N HIS A 24 8.89 -4.62 -3.89
CA HIS A 24 8.70 -4.34 -2.48
C HIS A 24 7.39 -3.58 -2.22
N ILE A 25 7.10 -2.55 -3.01
CA ILE A 25 5.85 -1.78 -2.91
C ILE A 25 4.64 -2.65 -3.29
N ASP A 26 4.74 -3.45 -4.33
CA ASP A 26 3.68 -4.40 -4.71
C ASP A 26 3.40 -5.41 -3.61
N SER A 27 4.43 -5.93 -2.96
CA SER A 27 4.30 -6.85 -1.83
C SER A 27 3.62 -6.18 -0.64
N LEU A 28 4.01 -4.95 -0.32
CA LEU A 28 3.41 -4.17 0.77
C LEU A 28 1.94 -3.87 0.48
N THR A 29 1.64 -3.28 -0.67
CA THR A 29 0.27 -2.89 -1.03
C THR A 29 -0.64 -4.11 -1.22
N GLY A 30 -0.13 -5.20 -1.78
CA GLY A 30 -0.85 -6.46 -1.90
C GLY A 30 -1.20 -7.08 -0.55
N SER A 31 -0.26 -7.07 0.39
CA SER A 31 -0.47 -7.54 1.76
C SER A 31 -1.51 -6.69 2.50
N LEU A 32 -1.44 -5.37 2.37
CA LEU A 32 -2.39 -4.44 2.98
C LEU A 32 -3.79 -4.57 2.36
N THR A 33 -3.87 -4.73 1.05
CA THR A 33 -5.13 -4.97 0.33
C THR A 33 -5.77 -6.28 0.78
N ALA A 34 -4.99 -7.34 0.97
CA ALA A 34 -5.48 -8.61 1.49
C ALA A 34 -6.05 -8.47 2.91
N SER A 35 -5.39 -7.71 3.78
CA SER A 35 -5.91 -7.41 5.12
C SER A 35 -7.18 -6.57 5.09
N ALA A 36 -7.29 -5.63 4.15
CA ALA A 36 -8.51 -4.84 3.93
C ALA A 36 -9.68 -5.72 3.45
N ASP A 37 -9.41 -6.66 2.53
CA ASP A 37 -10.41 -7.64 2.07
C ASP A 37 -10.88 -8.54 3.22
N GLU A 38 -9.96 -8.95 4.08
CA GLU A 38 -10.28 -9.74 5.28
C GLU A 38 -11.16 -8.95 6.25
N ALA A 39 -10.84 -7.69 6.50
CA ALA A 39 -11.68 -6.80 7.30
C ALA A 39 -13.08 -6.64 6.70
N LEU A 40 -13.17 -6.50 5.38
CA LEU A 40 -14.45 -6.40 4.67
C LEU A 40 -15.29 -7.68 4.83
N ALA A 41 -14.66 -8.85 4.70
CA ALA A 41 -15.32 -10.14 4.89
C ALA A 41 -15.87 -10.28 6.31
N HIS A 42 -15.12 -9.85 7.32
CA HIS A 42 -15.57 -9.84 8.70
C HIS A 42 -16.72 -8.87 8.94
N CYS A 43 -16.71 -7.68 8.30
CA CYS A 43 -17.84 -6.75 8.36
C CYS A 43 -19.12 -7.35 7.77
N ARG A 44 -19.00 -8.05 6.64
CA ARG A 44 -20.15 -8.74 6.00
C ARG A 44 -20.70 -9.88 6.85
N ALA A 45 -19.85 -10.50 7.66
CA ALA A 45 -20.25 -11.52 8.63
C ALA A 45 -20.71 -10.94 9.98
N GLU A 46 -20.80 -9.61 10.09
CA GLU A 46 -21.13 -8.89 11.32
C GLU A 46 -20.16 -9.17 12.48
N ASP A 47 -18.95 -9.62 12.17
CA ASP A 47 -17.87 -9.83 13.14
C ASP A 47 -16.96 -8.60 13.17
N TYR A 48 -17.43 -7.55 13.81
CA TYR A 48 -16.74 -6.25 13.85
C TYR A 48 -15.47 -6.27 14.69
N ASP A 49 -15.37 -7.13 15.70
CA ASP A 49 -14.15 -7.30 16.49
C ASP A 49 -13.02 -7.87 15.64
N ALA A 50 -13.32 -8.87 14.81
CA ALA A 50 -12.36 -9.45 13.89
C ALA A 50 -12.01 -8.46 12.75
N ALA A 51 -12.99 -7.69 12.26
CA ALA A 51 -12.76 -6.64 11.27
C ALA A 51 -11.82 -5.55 11.80
N GLU A 52 -12.03 -5.10 13.02
CA GLU A 52 -11.15 -4.14 13.70
C GLU A 52 -9.74 -4.68 13.83
N ALA A 53 -9.60 -5.94 14.28
CA ALA A 53 -8.29 -6.57 14.45
C ALA A 53 -7.52 -6.64 13.13
N SER A 54 -8.17 -7.05 12.04
CA SER A 54 -7.57 -7.12 10.70
C SER A 54 -7.14 -5.74 10.20
N LEU A 55 -7.96 -4.71 10.40
CA LEU A 55 -7.63 -3.35 9.96
C LEU A 55 -6.50 -2.75 10.80
N ARG A 56 -6.50 -2.95 12.11
CA ARG A 56 -5.42 -2.48 13.00
C ARG A 56 -4.09 -3.13 12.67
N GLU A 57 -4.08 -4.41 12.35
CA GLU A 57 -2.88 -5.10 11.88
C GLU A 57 -2.35 -4.48 10.58
N ALA A 58 -3.23 -4.15 9.65
CA ALA A 58 -2.85 -3.45 8.42
C ALA A 58 -2.28 -2.06 8.70
N ILE A 59 -2.89 -1.29 9.61
CA ILE A 59 -2.39 0.02 10.03
C ILE A 59 -1.00 -0.09 10.64
N GLU A 60 -0.77 -1.04 11.54
CA GLU A 60 0.55 -1.27 12.14
C GLU A 60 1.60 -1.61 11.10
N ARG A 61 1.25 -2.44 10.13
CA ARG A 61 2.13 -2.80 9.02
C ARG A 61 2.44 -1.60 8.12
N TRP A 62 1.45 -0.76 7.87
CA TRP A 62 1.63 0.50 7.12
C TRP A 62 2.61 1.43 7.83
N TYR A 63 2.43 1.67 9.12
CA TYR A 63 3.35 2.47 9.91
C TYR A 63 4.74 1.85 10.03
N GLY A 64 4.83 0.53 10.13
CA GLY A 64 6.11 -0.18 10.13
C GLY A 64 6.94 0.05 8.86
N ALA A 65 6.29 0.37 7.75
CA ALA A 65 6.91 0.72 6.48
C ALA A 65 7.12 2.23 6.28
N GLU A 66 6.82 3.06 7.29
CA GLU A 66 6.80 4.52 7.19
C GLU A 66 8.10 5.11 6.65
N ASN A 67 9.24 4.66 7.16
CA ASN A 67 10.54 5.15 6.69
C ASN A 67 10.77 4.91 5.20
N TYR A 68 10.33 3.75 4.71
CA TYR A 68 10.45 3.40 3.30
C TYR A 68 9.45 4.17 2.44
N THR A 69 8.18 4.25 2.85
CA THR A 69 7.12 4.89 2.08
C THR A 69 7.33 6.40 1.95
N HIS A 70 7.81 7.07 3.00
CA HIS A 70 8.10 8.51 2.96
C HIS A 70 9.26 8.87 2.02
N ILE A 71 10.18 7.93 1.77
CA ILE A 71 11.29 8.14 0.83
C ILE A 71 10.88 7.82 -0.60
N MET A 72 10.13 6.74 -0.79
CA MET A 72 9.89 6.13 -2.11
C MET A 72 8.54 6.50 -2.72
N ILE A 73 7.59 6.97 -1.93
CA ILE A 73 6.23 7.30 -2.36
C ILE A 73 6.00 8.79 -2.16
N ARG A 74 5.18 9.39 -3.02
CA ARG A 74 4.80 10.80 -2.87
C ARG A 74 4.07 11.03 -1.56
N HIS A 75 4.41 12.08 -0.84
CA HIS A 75 3.80 12.42 0.45
C HIS A 75 2.27 12.48 0.38
N ALA A 76 1.71 13.07 -0.68
CA ALA A 76 0.27 13.16 -0.87
C ALA A 76 -0.40 11.77 -0.93
N GLU A 77 0.26 10.79 -1.52
CA GLU A 77 -0.26 9.42 -1.61
C GLU A 77 -0.16 8.70 -0.27
N VAL A 78 0.92 8.92 0.46
CA VAL A 78 1.10 8.38 1.82
C VAL A 78 0.04 8.94 2.76
N ASP A 79 -0.17 10.25 2.73
CA ASP A 79 -1.17 10.92 3.56
C ASP A 79 -2.58 10.46 3.22
N SER A 80 -2.90 10.35 1.92
CA SER A 80 -4.21 9.86 1.46
C SER A 80 -4.49 8.42 1.91
N ALA A 81 -3.50 7.54 1.83
CA ALA A 81 -3.63 6.17 2.29
C ALA A 81 -3.80 6.10 3.82
N THR A 82 -3.02 6.89 4.56
CA THR A 82 -3.12 6.98 6.02
C THR A 82 -4.52 7.45 6.44
N ASP A 83 -5.01 8.51 5.83
CA ASP A 83 -6.37 9.02 6.09
C ASP A 83 -7.43 7.98 5.76
N ALA A 84 -7.26 7.23 4.67
CA ALA A 84 -8.19 6.17 4.27
C ALA A 84 -8.23 5.00 5.25
N PHE A 85 -7.11 4.64 5.87
CA PHE A 85 -7.07 3.63 6.94
C PHE A 85 -7.94 4.05 8.13
N TYR A 86 -7.77 5.28 8.61
CA TYR A 86 -8.56 5.77 9.74
C TYR A 86 -10.03 5.99 9.38
N ALA A 87 -10.32 6.45 8.16
CA ALA A 87 -11.68 6.60 7.68
C ALA A 87 -12.42 5.25 7.61
N ALA A 88 -11.71 4.14 7.38
CA ALA A 88 -12.28 2.80 7.41
C ALA A 88 -12.48 2.27 8.83
N LEU A 89 -11.65 2.67 9.77
CA LEU A 89 -11.71 2.19 11.16
C LEU A 89 -12.97 2.69 11.88
N GLU A 90 -13.33 3.96 11.73
CA GLU A 90 -14.47 4.56 12.41
C GLU A 90 -15.81 3.81 12.17
N PRO A 91 -16.24 3.54 10.94
CA PRO A 91 -17.47 2.80 10.71
C PRO A 91 -17.44 1.36 11.21
N ILE A 92 -16.28 0.74 11.29
CA ILE A 92 -16.13 -0.59 11.91
C ILE A 92 -16.41 -0.49 13.42
N LEU A 93 -15.84 0.50 14.08
CA LEU A 93 -16.03 0.73 15.53
C LEU A 93 -17.48 1.06 15.87
N THR A 94 -18.20 1.72 14.97
CA THR A 94 -19.61 2.09 15.16
C THR A 94 -20.59 1.05 14.59
N HIS A 95 -20.09 -0.05 14.08
CA HIS A 95 -20.89 -1.13 13.47
C HIS A 95 -21.75 -0.65 12.29
N ALA A 96 -21.26 0.32 11.54
CA ALA A 96 -21.93 0.87 10.35
C ALA A 96 -21.49 0.09 9.10
N ALA A 97 -22.17 -1.02 8.80
CA ALA A 97 -21.76 -1.97 7.77
C ALA A 97 -21.57 -1.35 6.38
N ASP A 98 -22.53 -0.56 5.91
CA ASP A 98 -22.47 0.05 4.58
C ASP A 98 -21.36 1.10 4.49
N ALA A 99 -21.20 1.92 5.53
CA ALA A 99 -20.11 2.90 5.59
C ALA A 99 -18.74 2.23 5.69
N ALA A 100 -18.62 1.13 6.43
CA ALA A 100 -17.40 0.35 6.54
C ALA A 100 -17.02 -0.25 5.18
N GLU A 101 -17.95 -0.84 4.47
CA GLU A 101 -17.70 -1.41 3.14
C GLU A 101 -17.21 -0.33 2.16
N SER A 102 -17.90 0.79 2.10
CA SER A 102 -17.52 1.92 1.24
C SER A 102 -16.13 2.46 1.58
N ALA A 103 -15.80 2.64 2.86
CA ALA A 103 -14.52 3.14 3.31
C ALA A 103 -13.38 2.14 3.03
N ILE A 104 -13.61 0.84 3.21
CA ILE A 104 -12.62 -0.21 2.91
C ILE A 104 -12.36 -0.27 1.40
N GLU A 105 -13.38 -0.18 0.56
CA GLU A 105 -13.21 -0.14 -0.90
C GLU A 105 -12.42 1.10 -1.34
N CYS A 106 -12.65 2.25 -0.72
CA CYS A 106 -11.86 3.46 -0.94
C CYS A 106 -10.40 3.27 -0.54
N LEU A 107 -10.14 2.66 0.62
CA LEU A 107 -8.78 2.31 1.07
C LEU A 107 -8.07 1.41 0.08
N LYS A 108 -8.73 0.37 -0.41
CA LYS A 108 -8.18 -0.54 -1.41
C LYS A 108 -7.82 0.20 -2.70
N ALA A 109 -8.67 1.12 -3.15
CA ALA A 109 -8.40 1.94 -4.33
C ALA A 109 -7.13 2.79 -4.16
N HIS A 110 -6.92 3.40 -3.00
CA HIS A 110 -5.69 4.13 -2.69
C HIS A 110 -4.45 3.24 -2.70
N LEU A 111 -4.52 2.06 -2.11
CA LEU A 111 -3.41 1.10 -2.09
C LEU A 111 -3.06 0.60 -3.50
N GLN A 112 -4.06 0.30 -4.31
CA GLN A 112 -3.87 -0.12 -5.70
C GLN A 112 -3.29 1.01 -6.56
N SER A 113 -3.69 2.25 -6.31
CA SER A 113 -3.14 3.43 -6.97
C SER A 113 -1.64 3.58 -6.71
N ILE A 114 -1.21 3.40 -5.47
CA ILE A 114 0.21 3.44 -5.09
C ILE A 114 1.01 2.39 -5.87
N GLY A 115 0.55 1.14 -5.90
CA GLY A 115 1.19 0.07 -6.66
C GLY A 115 1.27 0.36 -8.16
N SER A 116 0.20 0.85 -8.75
CA SER A 116 0.16 1.13 -10.20
C SER A 116 1.02 2.33 -10.61
N MET A 117 1.16 3.34 -9.76
CA MET A 117 2.03 4.50 -10.03
C MET A 117 3.49 4.11 -10.19
N GLU A 118 3.99 3.20 -9.36
CA GLU A 118 5.36 2.71 -9.47
C GLU A 118 5.60 1.98 -10.79
N HIS A 119 4.66 1.18 -11.25
CA HIS A 119 4.73 0.51 -12.55
C HIS A 119 4.72 1.50 -13.72
N VAL A 120 3.87 2.51 -13.68
CA VAL A 120 3.80 3.55 -14.72
C VAL A 120 5.10 4.37 -14.75
N SER A 121 5.62 4.75 -13.60
CA SER A 121 6.86 5.50 -13.48
C SER A 121 8.04 4.74 -14.09
N PHE A 122 8.15 3.45 -13.81
CA PHE A 122 9.17 2.57 -14.38
C PHE A 122 9.02 2.45 -15.91
N ARG A 123 7.81 2.24 -16.41
CA ARG A 123 7.54 2.12 -17.86
C ARG A 123 7.77 3.42 -18.63
N SER A 124 7.62 4.56 -17.99
CA SER A 124 7.83 5.86 -18.66
C SER A 124 9.31 6.23 -18.78
N VAL A 125 10.18 5.64 -17.98
CA VAL A 125 11.64 5.85 -18.03
C VAL A 125 12.30 4.85 -18.97
N PHE A 126 11.76 3.70 -19.12
CA PHE A 126 12.28 2.59 -19.91
C PHE A 126 11.25 2.07 -20.93
#